data_18f55e7cb84dc543b0ada914efa6a8c0
#
_entry.id   18f55e7cb84dc543b0ada914efa6a8c0
#
_cell.length_a   1.000
_cell.length_b   1.000
_cell.length_c   1.000
_cell.angle_alpha   90.00
_cell.angle_beta   90.00
_cell.angle_gamma   90.00
#
_symmetry.space_group_name_H-M   'P 1'
#
loop_
_entity.id
_entity.type
_entity.pdbx_description
1 polymer ?
#
loop_
_entity_poly.entity_id
_entity_poly.type
_entity_poly.pdbx_seq_one_letter_code
_entity_poly.pdbx_strand_id
1 'polypeptide(L)'
;MAVSPIFNASYSGLFKLFFDVLERDGLAGKPVLIGATGGTPRHSLALDHAIRPMFAYLNALVMPTPVFAASDDWGQDAAPEDGALIDRIERAGREFAGAIASGGRTPPADPFADPVPFDQLLRSSSS
;
A
#
# COMPACT_ATOMS: atom_id res chain seq x y z
N MET A 1 0.64 -2.26 7.97
CA MET A 1 1.91 -2.42 7.25
C MET A 1 1.86 -3.69 6.42
N ALA A 2 2.37 -3.68 5.19
CA ALA A 2 2.37 -4.80 4.26
C ALA A 2 3.79 -5.01 3.72
N VAL A 3 4.37 -6.18 3.96
CA VAL A 3 5.75 -6.49 3.58
C VAL A 3 5.78 -7.81 2.81
N SER A 4 6.48 -7.84 1.67
CA SER A 4 6.65 -9.02 0.84
C SER A 4 8.11 -9.22 0.43
N PRO A 5 8.62 -10.45 0.38
CA PRO A 5 9.83 -10.71 -0.38
C PRO A 5 9.58 -10.49 -1.87
N ILE A 6 10.62 -10.06 -2.59
CA ILE A 6 10.58 -9.93 -4.05
C ILE A 6 11.09 -11.21 -4.69
N PHE A 7 10.23 -11.86 -5.46
CA PHE A 7 10.54 -13.01 -6.30
C PHE A 7 10.18 -12.69 -7.75
N ASN A 8 11.08 -13.00 -8.68
CA ASN A 8 10.86 -12.74 -10.12
C ASN A 8 10.38 -11.31 -10.40
N ALA A 9 11.06 -10.32 -9.79
CA ALA A 9 10.80 -8.89 -9.94
C ALA A 9 9.45 -8.38 -9.39
N SER A 10 8.71 -9.17 -8.61
CA SER A 10 7.43 -8.78 -8.03
C SER A 10 7.25 -9.34 -6.61
N TYR A 11 6.15 -8.99 -5.96
CA TYR A 11 5.76 -9.56 -4.66
C TYR A 11 5.51 -11.06 -4.75
N SER A 12 5.57 -11.78 -3.61
CA SER A 12 5.34 -13.22 -3.59
C SER A 12 3.89 -13.59 -3.95
N GLY A 13 3.70 -14.79 -4.53
CA GLY A 13 2.37 -15.28 -4.89
C GLY A 13 1.44 -15.42 -3.67
N LEU A 14 1.97 -15.83 -2.51
CA LEU A 14 1.20 -15.92 -1.26
C LEU A 14 0.74 -14.54 -0.78
N PHE A 15 1.57 -13.51 -0.93
CA PHE A 15 1.20 -12.14 -0.62
C PHE A 15 0.02 -11.69 -1.49
N LYS A 16 0.09 -11.95 -2.80
CA LYS A 16 -0.99 -11.62 -3.72
C LYS A 16 -2.28 -12.36 -3.37
N LEU A 17 -2.18 -13.67 -3.15
CA LEU A 17 -3.32 -14.52 -2.83
C LEU A 17 -4.11 -14.02 -1.61
N PHE A 18 -3.41 -13.54 -0.57
CA PHE A 18 -4.06 -12.96 0.60
C PHE A 18 -4.93 -11.75 0.23
N PHE A 19 -4.40 -10.84 -0.62
CA PHE A 19 -5.14 -9.64 -1.02
C PHE A 19 -6.23 -9.93 -2.06
N ASP A 20 -6.13 -11.03 -2.81
CA ASP A 20 -7.13 -11.41 -3.80
C ASP A 20 -8.43 -11.94 -3.18
N VAL A 21 -8.39 -12.40 -1.93
CA VAL A 21 -9.57 -12.87 -1.20
C VAL A 21 -10.22 -11.78 -0.33
N LEU A 22 -9.60 -10.59 -0.25
CA LEU A 22 -10.20 -9.48 0.46
C LEU A 22 -11.29 -8.82 -0.37
N GLU A 23 -12.31 -8.33 0.30
CA GLU A 23 -13.29 -7.45 -0.33
C GLU A 23 -12.59 -6.20 -0.90
N ARG A 24 -13.05 -5.75 -2.08
CA ARG A 24 -12.45 -4.65 -2.82
C ARG A 24 -12.25 -3.38 -1.98
N ASP A 25 -13.21 -3.06 -1.14
CA ASP A 25 -13.20 -1.85 -0.31
C ASP A 25 -12.65 -2.08 1.10
N GLY A 26 -12.19 -3.29 1.39
CA GLY A 26 -11.66 -3.67 2.70
C GLY A 26 -10.50 -2.82 3.20
N LEU A 27 -9.74 -2.19 2.28
CA LEU A 27 -8.63 -1.28 2.58
C LEU A 27 -8.92 0.18 2.23
N ALA A 28 -10.11 0.51 1.76
CA ALA A 28 -10.43 1.85 1.32
C ALA A 28 -10.15 2.90 2.40
N GLY A 29 -9.35 3.91 2.05
CA GLY A 29 -8.93 5.00 2.95
C GLY A 29 -7.98 4.61 4.08
N LYS A 30 -7.67 3.33 4.28
CA LYS A 30 -6.77 2.89 5.35
C LYS A 30 -5.32 3.20 5.01
N PRO A 31 -4.54 3.77 5.95
CA PRO A 31 -3.11 3.96 5.76
C PRO A 31 -2.40 2.61 5.58
N VAL A 32 -1.54 2.52 4.56
CA VAL A 32 -0.73 1.32 4.31
C VAL A 32 0.72 1.73 4.08
N LEU A 33 1.61 1.33 4.98
CA LEU A 33 3.05 1.38 4.76
C LEU A 33 3.47 0.10 4.03
N ILE A 34 4.06 0.27 2.85
CA ILE A 34 4.55 -0.85 2.05
C ILE A 34 6.04 -1.07 2.26
N GLY A 35 6.43 -2.34 2.32
CA GLY A 35 7.82 -2.76 2.42
C GLY A 35 8.12 -3.97 1.55
N ALA A 36 9.38 -4.15 1.23
CA ALA A 36 9.86 -5.34 0.55
C ALA A 36 11.27 -5.72 0.97
N THR A 37 11.58 -7.02 0.84
CA THR A 37 12.93 -7.56 0.99
C THR A 37 13.37 -8.20 -0.31
N GLY A 38 14.65 -8.14 -0.62
CA GLY A 38 15.20 -8.77 -1.81
C GLY A 38 16.70 -9.01 -1.70
N GLY A 39 17.24 -9.82 -2.59
CA GLY A 39 18.67 -10.16 -2.60
C GLY A 39 19.59 -8.99 -2.94
N THR A 40 19.10 -7.98 -3.65
CA THR A 40 19.90 -6.81 -4.03
C THR A 40 19.07 -5.53 -4.07
N PRO A 41 19.67 -4.33 -3.86
CA PRO A 41 18.99 -3.04 -3.96
C PRO A 41 18.35 -2.77 -5.33
N ARG A 42 18.76 -3.48 -6.38
CA ARG A 42 18.25 -3.32 -7.76
C ARG A 42 16.77 -3.65 -7.89
N HIS A 43 16.20 -4.40 -6.94
CA HIS A 43 14.79 -4.76 -6.93
C HIS A 43 13.90 -3.74 -6.19
N SER A 44 14.46 -2.65 -5.67
CA SER A 44 13.71 -1.64 -4.90
C SER A 44 12.54 -1.02 -5.67
N LEU A 45 12.65 -0.89 -7.00
CA LEU A 45 11.59 -0.37 -7.85
C LEU A 45 10.32 -1.23 -7.86
N ALA A 46 10.39 -2.51 -7.43
CA ALA A 46 9.20 -3.34 -7.28
C ALA A 46 8.18 -2.77 -6.27
N LEU A 47 8.64 -1.95 -5.31
CA LEU A 47 7.74 -1.24 -4.41
C LEU A 47 6.79 -0.30 -5.16
N ASP A 48 7.31 0.50 -6.08
CA ASP A 48 6.53 1.52 -6.79
C ASP A 48 5.83 0.96 -8.05
N HIS A 49 6.40 -0.05 -8.71
CA HIS A 49 5.86 -0.58 -9.95
C HIS A 49 4.98 -1.82 -9.79
N ALA A 50 5.08 -2.55 -8.67
CA ALA A 50 4.25 -3.73 -8.42
C ALA A 50 3.38 -3.59 -7.17
N ILE A 51 3.97 -3.25 -6.01
CA ILE A 51 3.24 -3.27 -4.73
C ILE A 51 2.32 -2.06 -4.61
N ARG A 52 2.81 -0.85 -4.84
CA ARG A 52 2.02 0.39 -4.73
C ARG A 52 0.78 0.39 -5.63
N PRO A 53 0.82 0.01 -6.91
CA PRO A 53 -0.36 -0.03 -7.77
C PRO A 53 -1.44 -0.97 -7.26
N MET A 54 -1.08 -2.11 -6.67
CA MET A 54 -2.04 -3.05 -6.09
C MET A 54 -2.81 -2.40 -4.93
N PHE A 55 -2.12 -1.74 -4.00
CA PHE A 55 -2.79 -1.05 -2.89
C PHE A 55 -3.56 0.19 -3.34
N ALA A 56 -3.09 0.89 -4.37
CA ALA A 56 -3.83 1.98 -4.99
C ALA A 56 -5.15 1.48 -5.60
N TYR A 57 -5.14 0.32 -6.26
CA TYR A 57 -6.36 -0.33 -6.78
C TYR A 57 -7.35 -0.69 -5.66
N LEU A 58 -6.86 -1.10 -4.49
CA LEU A 58 -7.68 -1.38 -3.29
C LEU A 58 -8.09 -0.09 -2.53
N ASN A 59 -7.92 1.08 -3.14
CA ASN A 59 -8.25 2.39 -2.56
C ASN A 59 -7.56 2.69 -1.22
N ALA A 60 -6.46 2.02 -0.90
CA ALA A 60 -5.68 2.29 0.31
C ALA A 60 -4.95 3.64 0.23
N LEU A 61 -4.73 4.26 1.38
CA LEU A 61 -3.84 5.42 1.51
C LEU A 61 -2.40 4.93 1.65
N VAL A 62 -1.70 4.74 0.53
CA VAL A 62 -0.32 4.24 0.54
C VAL A 62 0.64 5.33 0.98
N MET A 63 1.46 5.03 2.00
CA MET A 63 2.45 5.98 2.51
C MET A 63 3.49 6.35 1.44
N PRO A 64 3.94 7.63 1.42
CA PRO A 64 4.90 8.11 0.42
C PRO A 64 6.26 7.41 0.53
N THR A 65 6.74 7.14 1.76
CA THR A 65 8.04 6.51 1.99
C THR A 65 7.90 5.00 2.12
N PRO A 66 8.21 4.22 1.05
CA PRO A 66 8.28 2.76 1.16
C PRO A 66 9.62 2.33 1.76
N VAL A 67 9.69 1.09 2.27
CA VAL A 67 10.92 0.54 2.84
C VAL A 67 11.35 -0.70 2.05
N PHE A 68 12.55 -0.65 1.47
CA PHE A 68 13.22 -1.80 0.88
C PHE A 68 14.42 -2.18 1.72
N ALA A 69 14.55 -3.48 2.01
CA ALA A 69 15.73 -4.05 2.65
C ALA A 69 16.36 -5.11 1.74
N ALA A 70 17.60 -4.88 1.36
CA ALA A 70 18.42 -5.84 0.62
C ALA A 70 19.18 -6.77 1.57
N SER A 71 19.77 -7.85 1.04
CA SER A 71 20.62 -8.73 1.84
C SER A 71 21.79 -7.99 2.47
N ASP A 72 22.36 -7.01 1.76
CA ASP A 72 23.50 -6.22 2.21
C ASP A 72 23.16 -5.28 3.40
N ASP A 73 21.87 -5.00 3.62
CA ASP A 73 21.41 -4.20 4.77
C ASP A 73 21.44 -4.99 6.10
N TRP A 74 21.77 -6.30 6.05
CA TRP A 74 21.74 -7.20 7.20
C TRP A 74 23.12 -7.81 7.45
N GLY A 75 23.50 -7.96 8.72
CA GLY A 75 24.69 -8.71 9.13
C GLY A 75 25.81 -7.87 9.72
N GLN A 76 26.92 -8.55 10.09
CA GLN A 76 28.09 -7.90 10.70
C GLN A 76 28.93 -7.08 9.71
N ASP A 77 28.72 -7.31 8.42
CA ASP A 77 29.37 -6.60 7.31
C ASP A 77 28.52 -5.42 6.78
N ALA A 78 27.34 -5.18 7.35
CA ALA A 78 26.59 -3.97 7.10
C ALA A 78 27.48 -2.78 7.49
N ALA A 79 27.88 -1.97 6.50
CA ALA A 79 28.81 -0.88 6.75
C ALA A 79 28.18 0.11 7.75
N PRO A 80 28.98 0.75 8.63
CA PRO A 80 28.47 1.74 9.59
C PRO A 80 27.76 2.94 8.93
N GLU A 81 27.89 3.07 7.62
CA GLU A 81 27.19 4.06 6.78
C GLU A 81 25.72 3.68 6.52
N ASP A 82 25.31 2.45 6.88
CA ASP A 82 23.99 1.87 6.62
C ASP A 82 22.94 2.21 7.70
N GLY A 83 23.14 3.27 8.46
CA GLY A 83 22.05 3.98 9.14
C GLY A 83 20.89 4.34 8.18
N ALA A 84 21.18 4.30 6.86
CA ALA A 84 20.23 4.63 5.80
C ALA A 84 18.95 3.76 5.80
N LEU A 85 19.03 2.46 6.12
CA LEU A 85 17.84 1.61 6.26
C LEU A 85 17.07 1.97 7.54
N ILE A 86 17.76 2.12 8.66
CA ILE A 86 17.15 2.47 9.96
C ILE A 86 16.48 3.85 9.85
N ASP A 87 17.17 4.85 9.32
CA ASP A 87 16.63 6.20 9.12
C ASP A 87 15.39 6.19 8.22
N ARG A 88 15.39 5.34 7.18
CA ARG A 88 14.26 5.15 6.28
C ARG A 88 13.08 4.49 6.98
N ILE A 89 13.34 3.46 7.80
CA ILE A 89 12.33 2.79 8.62
C ILE A 89 11.71 3.78 9.62
N GLU A 90 12.54 4.55 10.31
CA GLU A 90 12.06 5.55 11.28
C GLU A 90 11.21 6.64 10.63
N ARG A 91 11.66 7.17 9.48
CA ARG A 91 10.88 8.16 8.73
C ARG A 91 9.55 7.59 8.27
N ALA A 92 9.56 6.42 7.64
CA ALA A 92 8.36 5.74 7.19
C ALA A 92 7.41 5.40 8.35
N GLY A 93 7.96 5.00 9.49
CA GLY A 93 7.21 4.73 10.72
C GLY A 93 6.53 5.97 11.28
N ARG A 94 7.23 7.13 11.31
CA ARG A 94 6.64 8.41 11.75
C ARG A 94 5.52 8.88 10.82
N GLU A 95 5.71 8.78 9.49
CA GLU A 95 4.67 9.11 8.51
C GLU A 95 3.44 8.22 8.69
N PHE A 96 3.65 6.92 8.86
CA PHE A 96 2.57 5.95 9.03
C PHE A 96 1.81 6.15 10.34
N ALA A 97 2.52 6.39 11.46
CA ALA A 97 1.90 6.68 12.75
C ALA A 97 1.05 7.97 12.70
N GLY A 98 1.56 9.01 12.03
CA GLY A 98 0.82 10.25 11.80
C GLY A 98 -0.46 10.04 10.99
N ALA A 99 -0.39 9.23 9.93
CA ALA A 99 -1.56 8.90 9.11
C ALA A 99 -2.62 8.09 9.88
N ILE A 100 -2.19 7.16 10.76
CA ILE A 100 -3.11 6.43 11.64
C ILE A 100 -3.76 7.37 12.65
N ALA A 101 -2.98 8.24 13.29
CA ALA A 101 -3.49 9.20 14.27
C ALA A 101 -4.49 10.20 13.68
N SER A 102 -4.34 10.56 12.40
CA SER A 102 -5.29 11.41 11.68
C SER A 102 -6.55 10.68 11.18
N GLY A 103 -6.69 9.38 11.45
CA GLY A 103 -7.84 8.58 11.05
C GLY A 103 -7.84 8.11 9.58
N GLY A 104 -6.72 8.28 8.86
CA GLY A 104 -6.65 7.93 7.45
C GLY A 104 -7.45 8.88 6.55
N ARG A 105 -7.89 8.40 5.39
CA ARG A 105 -8.76 9.12 4.46
C ARG A 105 -10.16 8.51 4.48
N THR A 106 -11.19 9.34 4.60
CA THR A 106 -12.57 8.89 4.40
C THR A 106 -12.70 8.32 2.97
N PRO A 107 -13.16 7.08 2.81
CA PRO A 107 -13.40 6.53 1.49
C PRO A 107 -14.40 7.40 0.72
N PRO A 108 -14.28 7.51 -0.61
CA PRO A 108 -15.32 8.13 -1.41
C PRO A 108 -16.65 7.38 -1.19
N ALA A 109 -17.75 8.12 -1.14
CA ALA A 109 -19.07 7.50 -1.05
C ALA A 109 -19.27 6.58 -2.27
N ASP A 110 -19.78 5.39 -2.03
CA ASP A 110 -20.17 4.50 -3.12
C ASP A 110 -21.40 5.11 -3.84
N PRO A 111 -21.27 5.49 -5.12
CA PRO A 111 -22.38 6.06 -5.86
C PRO A 111 -23.56 5.09 -6.07
N PHE A 112 -23.34 3.79 -5.77
CA PHE A 112 -24.34 2.74 -5.90
C PHE A 112 -24.87 2.21 -4.56
N ALA A 113 -24.36 2.74 -3.42
CA ALA A 113 -24.82 2.31 -2.09
C ALA A 113 -26.31 2.62 -1.84
N ASP A 114 -26.80 3.70 -2.44
CA ASP A 114 -28.21 4.12 -2.35
C ASP A 114 -28.71 4.52 -3.75
N PRO A 115 -29.02 3.55 -4.62
CA PRO A 115 -29.43 3.82 -5.99
C PRO A 115 -30.77 4.54 -6.02
N VAL A 116 -30.84 5.63 -6.76
CA VAL A 116 -32.10 6.34 -6.98
C VAL A 116 -33.11 5.39 -7.63
N PRO A 117 -34.29 5.20 -7.05
CA PRO A 117 -35.33 4.35 -7.63
C PRO A 117 -35.69 4.78 -9.07
N PHE A 118 -35.91 3.81 -9.94
CA PHE A 118 -36.10 4.04 -11.37
C PHE A 118 -37.28 4.98 -11.67
N ASP A 119 -38.35 4.94 -10.87
CA ASP A 119 -39.50 5.83 -10.98
C ASP A 119 -39.15 7.31 -10.70
N GLN A 120 -38.17 7.59 -9.82
CA GLN A 120 -37.66 8.94 -9.58
C GLN A 120 -36.84 9.45 -10.76
N LEU A 121 -36.03 8.58 -11.36
CA LEU A 121 -35.23 8.92 -12.55
C LEU A 121 -36.14 9.30 -13.73
N LEU A 122 -37.25 8.58 -13.93
CA LEU A 122 -38.21 8.90 -14.98
C LEU A 122 -38.89 10.24 -14.77
N ARG A 123 -39.21 10.61 -13.52
CA ARG A 123 -39.85 11.92 -13.21
C ARG A 123 -38.89 13.08 -13.41
N SER A 124 -37.58 12.90 -13.12
CA SER A 124 -36.59 13.97 -13.31
C SER A 124 -36.26 14.25 -14.78
N SER A 125 -36.48 13.28 -15.68
CA SER A 125 -36.24 13.43 -17.13
C SER A 125 -37.43 14.04 -17.89
N SER A 126 -38.57 14.34 -17.23
CA SER A 126 -39.82 14.85 -17.85
C SER A 126 -40.04 16.34 -17.59
N SER A 127 -39.04 17.07 -17.11
CA SER A 127 -38.99 18.53 -16.92
C SER A 127 -37.91 19.17 -17.79
#